data_80bd38bba3b5bc9cefac686abcc4c0e8
#
_entry.id   80bd38bba3b5bc9cefac686abcc4c0e8
#
_cell.length_a   1.000
_cell.length_b   1.000
_cell.length_c   1.000
_cell.angle_alpha   90.00
_cell.angle_beta   90.00
_cell.angle_gamma   90.00
#
_symmetry.space_group_name_H-M   'P 1'
#
loop_
_entity.id
_entity.type
_entity.pdbx_description
1 polymer ?
#
loop_
_entity_poly.entity_id
_entity_poly.type
_entity_poly.pdbx_seq_one_letter_code
_entity_poly.pdbx_strand_id
1 'polypeptide(L)'
;QIGATVGAALMGVVLGTTLGIAFAAVELPVEVTGRSGATAEQFLSTGGSDLPNRIRGVYVELAADASTEAEAAALLGQGEKIASRVATDVRVAFTTATSKIYWLTALFMVIAAALSWRVPELPLRTTHDRAEVALQQRERRHTE
;
A
#
# COMPACT_ATOMS: atom_id res chain seq x y z
N GLN A 1 -15.82 -8.85 13.39
CA GLN A 1 -14.33 -8.87 13.34
C GLN A 1 -13.77 -9.51 12.05
N ILE A 2 -14.47 -10.44 11.42
CA ILE A 2 -14.03 -11.11 10.17
C ILE A 2 -13.84 -10.12 9.03
N GLY A 3 -14.72 -9.13 8.88
CA GLY A 3 -14.63 -8.12 7.81
C GLY A 3 -13.36 -7.26 7.87
N ALA A 4 -12.90 -6.91 9.07
CA ALA A 4 -11.68 -6.12 9.24
C ALA A 4 -10.42 -6.91 8.84
N THR A 5 -10.36 -8.20 9.17
CA THR A 5 -9.22 -9.06 8.84
C THR A 5 -9.15 -9.32 7.33
N VAL A 6 -10.28 -9.60 6.70
CA VAL A 6 -10.35 -9.78 5.24
C VAL A 6 -10.02 -8.49 4.50
N GLY A 7 -10.52 -7.35 4.99
CA GLY A 7 -10.22 -6.04 4.43
C GLY A 7 -8.72 -5.69 4.49
N ALA A 8 -8.07 -5.93 5.63
CA ALA A 8 -6.65 -5.69 5.80
C ALA A 8 -5.80 -6.60 4.90
N ALA A 9 -6.15 -7.89 4.77
CA ALA A 9 -5.46 -8.83 3.89
C ALA A 9 -5.58 -8.43 2.41
N LEU A 10 -6.78 -8.07 1.95
CA LEU A 10 -7.02 -7.58 0.59
C LEU A 10 -6.22 -6.31 0.28
N MET A 11 -6.23 -5.35 1.21
CA MET A 11 -5.45 -4.11 1.06
C MET A 11 -3.94 -4.39 1.01
N GLY A 12 -3.44 -5.33 1.82
CA GLY A 12 -2.03 -5.73 1.80
C GLY A 12 -1.63 -6.34 0.45
N VAL A 13 -2.46 -7.22 -0.12
CA VAL A 13 -2.20 -7.81 -1.44
C VAL A 13 -2.24 -6.76 -2.55
N VAL A 14 -3.25 -5.88 -2.55
CA VAL A 14 -3.37 -4.80 -3.56
C VAL A 14 -2.20 -3.83 -3.45
N LEU A 15 -1.80 -3.44 -2.24
CA LEU A 15 -0.65 -2.57 -2.03
C LEU A 15 0.64 -3.23 -2.51
N GLY A 16 0.89 -4.49 -2.12
CA GLY A 16 2.08 -5.23 -2.50
C GLY A 16 2.20 -5.41 -4.01
N THR A 17 1.13 -5.82 -4.69
CA THR A 17 1.12 -5.99 -6.14
C THR A 17 1.27 -4.66 -6.89
N THR A 18 0.60 -3.60 -6.43
CA THR A 18 0.66 -2.29 -7.08
C THR A 18 2.05 -1.66 -6.94
N LEU A 19 2.65 -1.75 -5.75
CA LEU A 19 4.02 -1.32 -5.51
C LEU A 19 5.01 -2.17 -6.30
N GLY A 20 4.86 -3.49 -6.34
CA GLY A 20 5.72 -4.39 -7.11
C GLY A 20 5.75 -4.02 -8.60
N ILE A 21 4.58 -3.79 -9.21
CA ILE A 21 4.48 -3.37 -10.61
C ILE A 21 5.10 -1.98 -10.82
N ALA A 22 4.82 -1.03 -9.92
CA ALA A 22 5.33 0.33 -10.03
C ALA A 22 6.87 0.37 -9.92
N PHE A 23 7.43 -0.47 -9.08
CA PHE A 23 8.88 -0.56 -8.90
C PHE A 23 9.58 -1.39 -9.98
N ALA A 24 8.91 -2.40 -10.53
CA ALA A 24 9.45 -3.14 -11.69
C ALA A 24 9.61 -2.25 -12.94
N ALA A 25 8.89 -1.13 -13.01
CA ALA A 25 9.03 -0.13 -14.06
C ALA A 25 10.22 0.83 -13.88
N VAL A 26 10.89 0.80 -12.69
CA VAL A 26 12.09 1.62 -12.45
C VAL A 26 13.30 0.88 -13.02
N GLU A 27 13.80 1.38 -14.16
CA GLU A 27 15.00 0.85 -14.78
C GLU A 27 16.25 1.25 -13.98
N LEU A 28 16.87 0.27 -13.33
CA LEU A 28 18.16 0.46 -12.66
C LEU A 28 19.30 0.19 -13.66
N PRO A 29 20.35 1.04 -13.67
CA PRO A 29 21.53 0.79 -14.49
C PRO A 29 22.18 -0.56 -14.16
N VAL A 30 22.71 -1.22 -15.20
CA VAL A 30 23.40 -2.52 -15.09
C VAL A 30 24.61 -2.44 -14.15
N GLU A 31 25.24 -1.29 -14.07
CA GLU A 31 26.38 -1.01 -13.18
C GLU A 31 26.00 -1.13 -11.72
N VAL A 32 24.77 -0.72 -11.37
CA VAL A 32 24.25 -0.79 -10.00
C VAL A 32 23.80 -2.22 -9.67
N THR A 33 23.11 -2.88 -10.58
CA THR A 33 22.62 -4.26 -10.38
C THR A 33 23.73 -5.28 -10.46
N GLY A 34 24.70 -5.09 -11.34
CA GLY A 34 25.83 -6.01 -11.54
C GLY A 34 26.80 -6.06 -10.37
N ARG A 35 27.13 -4.92 -9.73
CA ARG A 35 28.05 -4.86 -8.60
C ARG A 35 27.40 -5.25 -7.26
N SER A 36 26.14 -4.96 -7.06
CA SER A 36 25.49 -5.27 -5.80
C SER A 36 24.89 -6.68 -5.73
N GLY A 37 24.80 -7.40 -6.86
CA GLY A 37 24.16 -8.72 -6.93
C GLY A 37 22.69 -8.74 -6.50
N ALA A 38 22.14 -7.57 -6.19
CA ALA A 38 20.78 -7.42 -5.67
C ALA A 38 19.82 -7.08 -6.82
N THR A 39 18.67 -7.74 -6.84
CA THR A 39 17.59 -7.40 -7.76
C THR A 39 16.93 -6.07 -7.33
N ALA A 40 16.29 -5.38 -8.28
CA ALA A 40 15.53 -4.17 -7.98
C ALA A 40 14.55 -4.36 -6.81
N GLU A 41 13.92 -5.55 -6.70
CA GLU A 41 13.02 -5.90 -5.60
C GLU A 41 13.72 -5.93 -4.23
N GLN A 42 14.94 -6.45 -4.17
CA GLN A 42 15.73 -6.48 -2.92
C GLN A 42 16.15 -5.08 -2.49
N PHE A 43 16.50 -4.20 -3.44
CA PHE A 43 16.78 -2.79 -3.14
C PHE A 43 15.57 -2.07 -2.56
N LEU A 44 14.39 -2.37 -3.07
CA LEU A 44 13.15 -1.72 -2.67
C LEU A 44 12.59 -2.26 -1.35
N SER A 45 12.81 -3.55 -1.06
CA SER A 45 12.40 -4.17 0.21
C SER A 45 13.23 -3.68 1.41
N THR A 46 14.46 -3.23 1.16
CA THR A 46 15.39 -2.78 2.23
C THR A 46 15.26 -1.27 2.55
N GLY A 47 14.32 -0.56 1.91
CA GLY A 47 14.05 0.85 2.13
C GLY A 47 14.43 1.70 0.91
N GLY A 48 13.49 1.83 -0.03
CA GLY A 48 13.66 2.58 -1.28
C GLY A 48 14.05 4.05 -1.12
N SER A 49 14.00 4.61 0.10
CA SER A 49 14.45 5.97 0.40
C SER A 49 15.96 6.15 0.29
N ASP A 50 16.74 5.07 0.44
CA ASP A 50 18.21 5.13 0.40
C ASP A 50 18.81 4.79 -0.98
N LEU A 51 17.96 4.39 -1.92
CA LEU A 51 18.39 4.00 -3.27
C LEU A 51 19.21 5.07 -4.01
N PRO A 52 18.84 6.37 -3.98
CA PRO A 52 19.66 7.40 -4.61
C PRO A 52 21.07 7.52 -4.03
N ASN A 53 21.22 7.35 -2.72
CA ASN A 53 22.53 7.41 -2.06
C ASN A 53 23.40 6.20 -2.42
N ARG A 54 22.79 5.02 -2.54
CA ARG A 54 23.50 3.82 -2.99
C ARG A 54 23.97 3.95 -4.43
N ILE A 55 23.15 4.50 -5.33
CA ILE A 55 23.54 4.79 -6.70
C ILE A 55 24.73 5.73 -6.73
N ARG A 56 24.69 6.83 -5.97
CA ARG A 56 25.86 7.75 -5.84
C ARG A 56 27.09 7.02 -5.34
N GLY A 57 26.97 6.15 -4.35
CA GLY A 57 28.07 5.35 -3.79
C GLY A 57 28.76 4.50 -4.85
N VAL A 58 27.98 3.77 -5.68
CA VAL A 58 28.51 2.96 -6.79
C VAL A 58 29.28 3.82 -7.79
N TYR A 59 28.77 4.99 -8.15
CA TYR A 59 29.44 5.90 -9.09
C TYR A 59 30.67 6.59 -8.48
N VAL A 60 30.72 6.79 -7.17
CA VAL A 60 31.93 7.25 -6.47
C VAL A 60 33.02 6.17 -6.53
N GLU A 61 32.68 4.91 -6.32
CA GLU A 61 33.65 3.80 -6.47
C GLU A 61 34.14 3.67 -7.90
N LEU A 62 33.26 3.79 -8.90
CA LEU A 62 33.63 3.79 -10.31
C LEU A 62 34.55 4.96 -10.66
N ALA A 63 34.30 6.13 -10.10
CA ALA A 63 35.13 7.31 -10.32
C ALA A 63 36.51 7.18 -9.65
N ALA A 64 36.64 6.43 -8.57
CA ALA A 64 37.91 6.15 -7.93
C ALA A 64 38.82 5.23 -8.76
N ASP A 65 38.20 4.36 -9.59
CA ASP A 65 38.89 3.46 -10.51
C ASP A 65 39.18 4.10 -11.88
N ALA A 66 38.74 5.35 -12.11
CA ALA A 66 38.88 6.04 -13.39
C ALA A 66 40.36 6.39 -13.72
N SER A 67 40.72 6.29 -14.98
CA SER A 67 42.11 6.52 -15.45
C SER A 67 42.44 8.01 -15.51
N THR A 68 41.46 8.89 -15.63
CA THR A 68 41.64 10.34 -15.74
C THR A 68 40.64 11.11 -14.88
N GLU A 69 41.06 12.32 -14.46
CA GLU A 69 40.19 13.21 -13.66
C GLU A 69 38.92 13.62 -14.42
N ALA A 70 39.01 13.79 -15.74
CA ALA A 70 37.86 14.10 -16.60
C ALA A 70 36.85 12.96 -16.66
N GLU A 71 37.32 11.73 -16.69
CA GLU A 71 36.46 10.51 -16.64
C GLU A 71 35.80 10.36 -15.29
N ALA A 72 36.53 10.57 -14.19
CA ALA A 72 35.99 10.56 -12.85
C ALA A 72 34.88 11.61 -12.67
N ALA A 73 35.10 12.83 -13.13
CA ALA A 73 34.10 13.91 -13.08
C ALA A 73 32.85 13.57 -13.91
N ALA A 74 33.02 12.96 -15.09
CA ALA A 74 31.91 12.51 -15.93
C ALA A 74 31.07 11.42 -15.23
N LEU A 75 31.70 10.43 -14.61
CA LEU A 75 31.04 9.36 -13.84
C LEU A 75 30.25 9.90 -12.64
N LEU A 76 30.82 10.81 -11.86
CA LEU A 76 30.14 11.46 -10.76
C LEU A 76 28.90 12.25 -11.24
N GLY A 77 29.03 13.01 -12.33
CA GLY A 77 27.93 13.73 -12.94
C GLY A 77 26.82 12.81 -13.48
N GLN A 78 27.18 11.66 -14.00
CA GLN A 78 26.24 10.63 -14.46
C GLN A 78 25.53 9.99 -13.25
N GLY A 79 26.25 9.65 -12.19
CA GLY A 79 25.68 9.11 -10.96
C GLY A 79 24.63 10.03 -10.33
N GLU A 80 24.91 11.35 -10.30
CA GLU A 80 23.95 12.33 -9.77
C GLU A 80 22.69 12.44 -10.62
N LYS A 81 22.83 12.44 -11.94
CA LYS A 81 21.67 12.47 -12.87
C LYS A 81 20.80 11.22 -12.72
N ILE A 82 21.42 10.05 -12.61
CA ILE A 82 20.69 8.79 -12.43
C ILE A 82 20.02 8.74 -11.07
N ALA A 83 20.73 9.11 -9.99
CA ALA A 83 20.19 9.14 -8.66
C ALA A 83 18.97 10.06 -8.56
N SER A 84 19.02 11.24 -9.16
CA SER A 84 17.92 12.20 -9.15
C SER A 84 16.73 11.72 -9.99
N ARG A 85 16.97 11.06 -11.13
CA ARG A 85 15.91 10.46 -11.95
C ARG A 85 15.22 9.35 -11.18
N VAL A 86 15.97 8.40 -10.62
CA VAL A 86 15.42 7.28 -9.84
C VAL A 86 14.64 7.79 -8.62
N ALA A 87 15.14 8.82 -7.93
CA ALA A 87 14.40 9.43 -6.82
C ALA A 87 13.04 10.00 -7.27
N THR A 88 12.98 10.60 -8.45
CA THR A 88 11.76 11.13 -9.03
C THR A 88 10.81 10.00 -9.42
N ASP A 89 11.32 8.99 -10.10
CA ASP A 89 10.54 7.84 -10.59
C ASP A 89 9.93 7.05 -9.43
N VAL A 90 10.70 6.82 -8.35
CA VAL A 90 10.20 6.20 -7.11
C VAL A 90 9.09 7.04 -6.48
N ARG A 91 9.25 8.38 -6.42
CA ARG A 91 8.22 9.27 -5.87
C ARG A 91 6.93 9.24 -6.71
N VAL A 92 7.06 9.28 -8.03
CA VAL A 92 5.92 9.20 -8.95
C VAL A 92 5.23 7.84 -8.84
N ALA A 93 6.00 6.75 -8.80
CA ALA A 93 5.48 5.40 -8.63
C ALA A 93 4.70 5.26 -7.32
N PHE A 94 5.24 5.78 -6.21
CA PHE A 94 4.58 5.77 -4.91
C PHE A 94 3.30 6.60 -4.91
N THR A 95 3.32 7.80 -5.48
CA THR A 95 2.14 8.66 -5.57
C THR A 95 1.05 8.01 -6.41
N THR A 96 1.41 7.39 -7.52
CA THR A 96 0.47 6.69 -8.41
C THR A 96 -0.15 5.46 -7.72
N ALA A 97 0.67 4.67 -7.04
CA ALA A 97 0.20 3.51 -6.28
C ALA A 97 -0.77 3.93 -5.17
N THR A 98 -0.41 4.97 -4.41
CA THR A 98 -1.24 5.51 -3.34
C THR A 98 -2.58 6.04 -3.87
N SER A 99 -2.57 6.77 -4.98
CA SER A 99 -3.79 7.27 -5.62
C SER A 99 -4.74 6.13 -6.03
N LYS A 100 -4.22 5.04 -6.59
CA LYS A 100 -5.03 3.87 -6.95
C LYS A 100 -5.70 3.22 -5.73
N ILE A 101 -5.01 3.19 -4.60
CA ILE A 101 -5.56 2.65 -3.34
C ILE A 101 -6.73 3.52 -2.85
N TYR A 102 -6.61 4.85 -2.91
CA TYR A 102 -7.70 5.75 -2.55
C TYR A 102 -8.94 5.55 -3.44
N TRP A 103 -8.74 5.40 -4.75
CA TRP A 103 -9.84 5.13 -5.68
C TRP A 103 -10.53 3.79 -5.38
N LEU A 104 -9.75 2.75 -5.08
CA LEU A 104 -10.29 1.45 -4.71
C LEU A 104 -11.08 1.52 -3.40
N THR A 105 -10.55 2.23 -2.40
CA THR A 105 -11.23 2.43 -1.12
C THR A 105 -12.55 3.20 -1.31
N ALA A 106 -12.54 4.26 -2.11
CA ALA A 106 -13.75 5.02 -2.44
C ALA A 106 -14.81 4.15 -3.10
N LEU A 107 -14.40 3.28 -4.04
CA LEU A 107 -15.30 2.33 -4.68
C LEU A 107 -15.94 1.37 -3.67
N PHE A 108 -15.17 0.81 -2.75
CA PHE A 108 -15.71 -0.06 -1.70
C PHE A 108 -16.67 0.68 -0.76
N MET A 109 -16.38 1.94 -0.42
CA MET A 109 -17.30 2.75 0.38
C MET A 109 -18.64 2.98 -0.33
N VAL A 110 -18.63 3.24 -1.63
CA VAL A 110 -19.86 3.40 -2.42
C VAL A 110 -20.67 2.10 -2.45
N ILE A 111 -19.99 0.96 -2.66
CA ILE A 111 -20.64 -0.36 -2.64
C ILE A 111 -21.24 -0.63 -1.25
N ALA A 112 -20.51 -0.38 -0.18
CA ALA A 112 -20.99 -0.57 1.19
C ALA A 112 -22.20 0.32 1.51
N ALA A 113 -22.19 1.58 1.08
CA ALA A 113 -23.33 2.49 1.23
C ALA A 113 -24.55 2.01 0.45
N ALA A 114 -24.38 1.55 -0.79
CA ALA A 114 -25.44 1.01 -1.61
C ALA A 114 -26.06 -0.26 -1.02
N LEU A 115 -25.22 -1.16 -0.49
CA LEU A 115 -25.69 -2.37 0.20
C LEU A 115 -26.43 -2.03 1.49
N SER A 116 -25.93 -1.06 2.27
CA SER A 116 -26.58 -0.60 3.49
C SER A 116 -27.95 -0.02 3.21
N TRP A 117 -28.10 0.70 2.10
CA TRP A 117 -29.42 1.25 1.71
C TRP A 117 -30.43 0.17 1.30
N ARG A 118 -29.93 -0.98 0.84
CA ARG A 118 -30.80 -2.09 0.41
C ARG A 118 -31.19 -3.04 1.54
N VAL A 119 -30.57 -2.94 2.70
CA VAL A 119 -30.94 -3.75 3.88
C VAL A 119 -32.26 -3.19 4.43
N PRO A 120 -33.39 -3.93 4.36
CA PRO A 120 -34.63 -3.48 4.96
C PRO A 120 -34.45 -3.40 6.49
N GLU A 121 -34.93 -2.34 7.09
CA GLU A 121 -34.98 -2.20 8.54
C GLU A 121 -35.84 -3.34 9.10
N LEU A 122 -35.20 -4.34 9.69
CA LEU A 122 -35.89 -5.34 10.48
C LEU A 122 -36.30 -4.66 11.80
N PRO A 123 -37.63 -4.53 12.06
CA PRO A 123 -38.06 -3.95 13.31
C PRO A 123 -37.45 -4.77 14.45
N LEU A 124 -36.71 -4.09 15.31
CA LEU A 124 -36.19 -4.68 16.54
C LEU A 124 -37.35 -5.32 17.30
N ARG A 125 -37.37 -6.63 17.35
CA ARG A 125 -38.35 -7.41 18.08
C ARG A 125 -38.20 -7.02 19.55
N THR A 126 -39.01 -6.09 19.98
CA THR A 126 -39.04 -5.63 21.37
C THR A 126 -39.41 -6.81 22.25
N THR A 127 -38.44 -7.32 22.97
CA THR A 127 -38.60 -8.45 23.89
C THR A 127 -39.56 -8.08 25.07
N HIS A 128 -39.97 -6.82 25.14
CA HIS A 128 -40.92 -6.32 26.14
C HIS A 128 -42.34 -6.86 25.97
N ASP A 129 -42.82 -7.10 24.72
CA ASP A 129 -44.19 -7.60 24.51
C ASP A 129 -44.45 -8.95 25.15
N ARG A 130 -43.43 -9.81 25.25
CA ARG A 130 -43.60 -11.12 25.91
C ARG A 130 -43.72 -11.02 27.44
N ALA A 131 -43.03 -10.07 28.05
CA ALA A 131 -43.08 -9.86 29.49
C ALA A 131 -44.43 -9.26 29.91
N GLU A 132 -44.97 -8.33 29.14
CA GLU A 132 -46.32 -7.75 29.43
C GLU A 132 -47.43 -8.76 29.25
N VAL A 133 -47.41 -9.57 28.17
CA VAL A 133 -48.40 -10.62 27.95
C VAL A 133 -48.33 -11.69 29.06
N ALA A 134 -47.14 -12.04 29.55
CA ALA A 134 -46.97 -12.99 30.65
C ALA A 134 -47.47 -12.43 31.98
N LEU A 135 -47.32 -11.14 32.26
CA LEU A 135 -47.86 -10.48 33.42
C LEU A 135 -49.40 -10.40 33.40
N GLN A 136 -49.98 -10.02 32.31
CA GLN A 136 -51.43 -9.98 32.12
C GLN A 136 -52.10 -11.37 32.26
N GLN A 137 -51.42 -12.43 31.78
CA GLN A 137 -51.93 -13.79 31.98
C GLN A 137 -51.84 -14.25 33.44
N ARG A 138 -50.87 -13.79 34.22
CA ARG A 138 -50.78 -14.07 35.66
C ARG A 138 -51.88 -13.36 36.47
N GLU A 139 -52.12 -12.10 36.13
CA GLU A 139 -53.19 -11.34 36.81
C GLU A 139 -54.58 -11.97 36.62
N ARG A 140 -54.88 -12.41 35.39
CA ARG A 140 -56.16 -13.09 35.11
C ARG A 140 -56.35 -14.39 35.85
N ARG A 141 -55.28 -15.13 36.17
CA ARG A 141 -55.37 -16.39 36.94
C ARG A 141 -55.56 -16.16 38.46
N HIS A 142 -55.32 -14.98 38.93
CA HIS A 142 -55.51 -14.65 40.37
C HIS A 142 -56.88 -14.05 40.67
N THR A 143 -57.67 -13.77 39.65
CA THR A 143 -59.03 -13.20 39.78
C THR A 143 -60.14 -14.22 39.53
N GLU A 144 -59.83 -15.47 39.18
CA GLU A 144 -60.72 -16.64 39.17
C GLU A 144 -60.52 -17.50 40.44
#